data_ef98458f7bf86c5c31c9bb8a4bafb266
#
_entry.id   ef98458f7bf86c5c31c9bb8a4bafb266
#
_cell.length_a   1.000
_cell.length_b   1.000
_cell.length_c   1.000
_cell.angle_alpha   90.00
_cell.angle_beta   90.00
_cell.angle_gamma   90.00
#
_symmetry.space_group_name_H-M   'P 1'
#
loop_
_entity.id
_entity.type
_entity.pdbx_description
1 polymer ?
#
loop_
_entity_poly.entity_id
_entity_poly.type
_entity_poly.pdbx_seq_one_letter_code
_entity_poly.pdbx_strand_id
1 'polypeptide(L)'
;MWILDNLRVALAGGRRTSGAKAVVTGAGSGIGRAFALELAARGGEVLCADIDKDRADETVRLIRRIHGATAYAFFCDVSRREDVESLALHAELIFGGPPTLVINNAGVGIGGKPVGDIGFDDWQWALGINLWGVVHGCEVFAPLLRAAGRGGIVNVASAAGFAAAPGMAVYNVSKAGVMSLSETLSAELSGSGVAVTVLCPTFVQTNVVADGRITAGSTRLADTLMRLTGFSSDRVAATTLDAHDAGRLYVLPQLDAQVVWHLKRHFPALYTHALGVLNRVLPQDDSAAVAPGARIEKTGV
;
A
#
# COMPACT_ATOMS: atom_id res chain seq x y z
N MET A 1 20.38 -16.33 0.44
CA MET A 1 19.44 -15.28 0.03
C MET A 1 20.10 -13.88 0.11
N TRP A 2 20.60 -13.41 1.24
CA TRP A 2 21.28 -12.11 1.41
C TRP A 2 22.49 -11.88 0.48
N ILE A 3 23.36 -12.89 0.25
CA ILE A 3 24.54 -12.79 -0.64
C ILE A 3 24.12 -12.60 -2.10
N LEU A 4 23.10 -13.32 -2.58
CA LEU A 4 22.58 -13.19 -3.93
C LEU A 4 21.92 -11.84 -4.17
N ASP A 5 21.28 -11.28 -3.15
CA ASP A 5 20.65 -9.96 -3.23
C ASP A 5 21.70 -8.84 -3.32
N ASN A 6 22.76 -8.90 -2.52
CA ASN A 6 23.86 -7.94 -2.61
C ASN A 6 24.61 -8.05 -3.95
N LEU A 7 24.74 -9.24 -4.50
CA LEU A 7 25.32 -9.43 -5.84
C LEU A 7 24.44 -8.79 -6.93
N ARG A 8 23.12 -8.93 -6.83
CA ARG A 8 22.17 -8.27 -7.74
C ARG A 8 22.22 -6.75 -7.64
N VAL A 9 22.30 -6.19 -6.44
CA VAL A 9 22.47 -4.75 -6.20
C VAL A 9 23.76 -4.23 -6.82
N ALA A 10 24.88 -4.97 -6.65
CA ALA A 10 26.17 -4.62 -7.23
C ALA A 10 26.13 -4.67 -8.77
N LEU A 11 25.48 -5.68 -9.35
CA LEU A 11 25.31 -5.82 -10.81
C LEU A 11 24.33 -4.78 -11.39
N ALA A 12 23.40 -4.26 -10.59
CA ALA A 12 22.44 -3.23 -11.01
C ALA A 12 22.97 -1.78 -10.94
N GLY A 13 24.26 -1.58 -10.65
CA GLY A 13 24.87 -0.24 -10.63
C GLY A 13 24.64 0.55 -9.33
N GLY A 14 24.35 -0.12 -8.22
CA GLY A 14 24.15 0.50 -6.91
C GLY A 14 22.70 0.46 -6.41
N ARG A 15 22.46 1.02 -5.22
CA ARG A 15 21.12 1.06 -4.60
C ARG A 15 20.27 2.14 -5.25
N ARG A 16 19.13 1.75 -5.83
CA ARG A 16 18.14 2.67 -6.44
C ARG A 16 17.54 3.65 -5.43
N THR A 17 17.46 3.24 -4.16
CA THR A 17 16.87 4.04 -3.09
C THR A 17 17.86 5.01 -2.44
N SER A 18 19.18 4.86 -2.67
CA SER A 18 20.19 5.80 -2.15
C SER A 18 20.19 7.09 -2.96
N GLY A 19 20.05 8.23 -2.28
CA GLY A 19 19.98 9.54 -2.93
C GLY A 19 18.76 9.72 -3.83
N ALA A 20 17.69 8.95 -3.63
CA ALA A 20 16.51 8.99 -4.47
C ALA A 20 15.77 10.33 -4.37
N LYS A 21 15.29 10.83 -5.50
CA LYS A 21 14.27 11.88 -5.60
C LYS A 21 12.90 11.19 -5.53
N ALA A 22 12.31 11.14 -4.34
CA ALA A 22 11.21 10.24 -4.05
C ALA A 22 9.88 10.97 -3.84
N VAL A 23 8.81 10.46 -4.46
CA VAL A 23 7.43 10.83 -4.16
C VAL A 23 6.81 9.74 -3.30
N VAL A 24 6.21 10.11 -2.15
CA VAL A 24 5.52 9.17 -1.26
C VAL A 24 4.11 9.66 -1.00
N THR A 25 3.09 8.88 -1.38
CA THR A 25 1.69 9.19 -1.07
C THR A 25 1.26 8.59 0.27
N GLY A 26 0.36 9.27 1.00
CA GLY A 26 0.01 8.91 2.37
C GLY A 26 1.19 9.05 3.34
N ALA A 27 2.06 10.04 3.09
CA ALA A 27 3.30 10.25 3.84
C ALA A 27 3.08 10.89 5.21
N GLY A 28 1.86 11.29 5.54
CA GLY A 28 1.51 11.94 6.80
C GLY A 28 1.55 11.02 8.01
N SER A 29 1.47 9.68 7.83
CA SER A 29 1.45 8.74 8.95
C SER A 29 1.93 7.33 8.57
N GLY A 30 2.05 6.44 9.56
CA GLY A 30 2.24 4.99 9.38
C GLY A 30 3.39 4.62 8.47
N ILE A 31 3.14 3.68 7.55
CA ILE A 31 4.15 3.15 6.62
C ILE A 31 4.66 4.23 5.66
N GLY A 32 3.78 5.15 5.21
CA GLY A 32 4.18 6.25 4.32
C GLY A 32 5.17 7.20 4.97
N ARG A 33 4.93 7.61 6.23
CA ARG A 33 5.90 8.40 7.03
C ARG A 33 7.21 7.64 7.21
N ALA A 34 7.13 6.34 7.50
CA ALA A 34 8.33 5.51 7.68
C ALA A 34 9.15 5.41 6.38
N PHE A 35 8.51 5.27 5.22
CA PHE A 35 9.20 5.34 3.93
C PHE A 35 9.89 6.68 3.73
N ALA A 36 9.20 7.79 4.02
CA ALA A 36 9.77 9.13 3.84
C ALA A 36 10.99 9.35 4.73
N LEU A 37 10.94 8.92 5.99
CA LEU A 37 12.07 9.00 6.93
C LEU A 37 13.23 8.10 6.50
N GLU A 38 12.97 6.86 6.11
CA GLU A 38 14.01 5.92 5.67
C GLU A 38 14.70 6.38 4.38
N LEU A 39 13.95 6.95 3.41
CA LEU A 39 14.52 7.52 2.19
C LEU A 39 15.41 8.73 2.50
N ALA A 40 14.98 9.58 3.42
CA ALA A 40 15.82 10.70 3.90
C ALA A 40 17.10 10.20 4.59
N ALA A 41 17.03 9.13 5.39
CA ALA A 41 18.19 8.50 6.01
C ALA A 41 19.16 7.91 4.96
N ARG A 42 18.64 7.50 3.78
CA ARG A 42 19.46 7.05 2.63
C ARG A 42 19.98 8.20 1.76
N GLY A 43 19.87 9.45 2.23
CA GLY A 43 20.36 10.65 1.54
C GLY A 43 19.44 11.15 0.42
N GLY A 44 18.19 10.69 0.36
CA GLY A 44 17.23 11.11 -0.65
C GLY A 44 16.55 12.45 -0.35
N GLU A 45 16.00 13.06 -1.40
CA GLU A 45 15.05 14.16 -1.33
C GLU A 45 13.63 13.62 -1.41
N VAL A 46 12.71 14.04 -0.53
CA VAL A 46 11.39 13.42 -0.42
C VAL A 46 10.28 14.44 -0.56
N LEU A 47 9.35 14.17 -1.49
CA LEU A 47 8.06 14.86 -1.60
C LEU A 47 7.02 14.01 -0.87
N CYS A 48 6.60 14.49 0.31
CA CYS A 48 5.60 13.89 1.17
C CYS A 48 4.20 14.37 0.73
N ALA A 49 3.43 13.52 0.05
CA ALA A 49 2.09 13.83 -0.38
C ALA A 49 1.05 13.17 0.55
N ASP A 50 0.05 13.92 0.98
CA ASP A 50 -1.04 13.42 1.82
C ASP A 50 -2.32 14.24 1.61
N ILE A 51 -3.48 13.64 1.86
CA ILE A 51 -4.76 14.37 1.89
C ILE A 51 -4.83 15.31 3.09
N ASP A 52 -4.12 14.99 4.17
CA ASP A 52 -3.89 15.85 5.32
C ASP A 52 -2.51 16.51 5.20
N LYS A 53 -2.51 17.73 4.66
CA LYS A 53 -1.26 18.47 4.43
C LYS A 53 -0.51 18.76 5.73
N ASP A 54 -1.19 18.97 6.85
CA ASP A 54 -0.56 19.26 8.14
C ASP A 54 0.23 18.07 8.65
N ARG A 55 -0.29 16.84 8.47
CA ARG A 55 0.43 15.58 8.76
C ARG A 55 1.65 15.40 7.84
N ALA A 56 1.53 15.77 6.55
CA ALA A 56 2.67 15.76 5.63
C ALA A 56 3.76 16.79 6.06
N ASP A 57 3.36 18.00 6.44
CA ASP A 57 4.26 19.03 6.97
C ASP A 57 4.95 18.57 8.27
N GLU A 58 4.27 17.83 9.14
CA GLU A 58 4.88 17.21 10.32
C GLU A 58 5.98 16.22 9.92
N THR A 59 5.72 15.36 8.94
CA THR A 59 6.72 14.41 8.42
C THR A 59 7.94 15.15 7.85
N VAL A 60 7.74 16.23 7.11
CA VAL A 60 8.82 17.08 6.61
C VAL A 60 9.64 17.69 7.75
N ARG A 61 8.98 18.19 8.81
CA ARG A 61 9.69 18.70 10.01
C ARG A 61 10.52 17.61 10.69
N LEU A 62 10.00 16.39 10.77
CA LEU A 62 10.74 15.24 11.32
C LEU A 62 11.96 14.90 10.47
N ILE A 63 11.83 14.83 9.15
CA ILE A 63 12.94 14.57 8.22
C ILE A 63 14.05 15.61 8.42
N ARG A 64 13.71 16.88 8.40
CA ARG A 64 14.68 17.96 8.58
C ARG A 64 15.38 17.91 9.93
N ARG A 65 14.63 17.62 11.00
CA ARG A 65 15.17 17.56 12.36
C ARG A 65 16.10 16.38 12.58
N ILE A 66 15.75 15.20 12.05
CA ILE A 66 16.47 13.94 12.34
C ILE A 66 17.63 13.74 11.37
N HIS A 67 17.44 14.05 10.09
CA HIS A 67 18.37 13.72 9.02
C HIS A 67 19.02 14.94 8.36
N GLY A 68 18.53 16.17 8.64
CA GLY A 68 18.99 17.37 7.94
C GLY A 68 18.69 17.32 6.42
N ALA A 69 17.85 16.39 5.96
CA ALA A 69 17.58 16.16 4.55
C ALA A 69 16.51 17.12 4.01
N THR A 70 16.54 17.31 2.68
CA THR A 70 15.55 18.12 1.97
C THR A 70 14.24 17.33 1.83
N ALA A 71 13.15 17.95 2.24
CA ALA A 71 11.82 17.38 2.07
C ALA A 71 10.77 18.47 1.86
N TYR A 72 9.70 18.14 1.17
CA TYR A 72 8.59 19.01 0.80
C TYR A 72 7.26 18.33 1.14
N ALA A 73 6.25 19.13 1.48
CA ALA A 73 4.89 18.62 1.72
C ALA A 73 3.96 19.09 0.61
N PHE A 74 3.07 18.22 0.16
CA PHE A 74 2.10 18.50 -0.88
C PHE A 74 0.72 17.91 -0.52
N PHE A 75 -0.34 18.70 -0.73
CA PHE A 75 -1.71 18.16 -0.64
C PHE A 75 -2.00 17.29 -1.85
N CYS A 76 -2.53 16.08 -1.64
CA CYS A 76 -2.92 15.20 -2.73
C CYS A 76 -4.01 14.24 -2.27
N ASP A 77 -5.18 14.33 -2.85
CA ASP A 77 -6.20 13.28 -2.80
C ASP A 77 -5.95 12.30 -3.95
N VAL A 78 -5.37 11.14 -3.63
CA VAL A 78 -5.02 10.12 -4.65
C VAL A 78 -6.22 9.55 -5.39
N SER A 79 -7.43 9.68 -4.85
CA SER A 79 -8.66 9.27 -5.53
C SER A 79 -9.00 10.16 -6.73
N ARG A 80 -8.36 11.34 -6.82
CA ARG A 80 -8.51 12.31 -7.89
C ARG A 80 -7.28 12.31 -8.79
N ARG A 81 -7.47 11.94 -10.03
CA ARG A 81 -6.39 11.87 -11.02
C ARG A 81 -5.67 13.23 -11.18
N GLU A 82 -6.43 14.32 -11.19
CA GLU A 82 -5.92 15.68 -11.37
C GLU A 82 -4.95 16.08 -10.26
N ASP A 83 -5.19 15.61 -9.02
CA ASP A 83 -4.30 15.87 -7.88
C ASP A 83 -2.98 15.11 -8.06
N VAL A 84 -3.02 13.87 -8.59
CA VAL A 84 -1.81 13.06 -8.85
C VAL A 84 -1.01 13.64 -10.03
N GLU A 85 -1.67 14.15 -11.08
CA GLU A 85 -1.02 14.87 -12.17
C GLU A 85 -0.33 16.15 -11.65
N SER A 86 -1.01 16.91 -10.79
CA SER A 86 -0.44 18.10 -10.14
C SER A 86 0.76 17.75 -9.24
N LEU A 87 0.69 16.62 -8.52
CA LEU A 87 1.80 16.09 -7.71
C LEU A 87 3.02 15.78 -8.58
N ALA A 88 2.82 15.19 -9.76
CA ALA A 88 3.91 14.87 -10.68
C ALA A 88 4.58 16.13 -11.23
N LEU A 89 3.79 17.10 -11.67
CA LEU A 89 4.33 18.40 -12.12
C LEU A 89 5.11 19.11 -11.02
N HIS A 90 4.61 19.09 -9.79
CA HIS A 90 5.31 19.67 -8.64
C HIS A 90 6.61 18.92 -8.33
N ALA A 91 6.62 17.59 -8.43
CA ALA A 91 7.81 16.77 -8.25
C ALA A 91 8.89 17.12 -9.28
N GLU A 92 8.54 17.24 -10.57
CA GLU A 92 9.48 17.63 -11.61
C GLU A 92 10.08 19.02 -11.37
N LEU A 93 9.25 19.97 -10.91
CA LEU A 93 9.69 21.33 -10.59
C LEU A 93 10.73 21.35 -9.47
N ILE A 94 10.44 20.71 -8.33
CA ILE A 94 11.31 20.77 -7.15
C ILE A 94 12.56 19.91 -7.29
N PHE A 95 12.48 18.81 -8.03
CA PHE A 95 13.61 17.91 -8.24
C PHE A 95 14.47 18.30 -9.47
N GLY A 96 14.01 19.25 -10.29
CA GLY A 96 14.70 19.64 -11.52
C GLY A 96 14.66 18.51 -12.59
N GLY A 97 13.58 17.71 -12.60
CA GLY A 97 13.36 16.60 -13.51
C GLY A 97 12.49 15.52 -12.87
N PRO A 98 12.23 14.40 -13.57
CA PRO A 98 11.35 13.35 -13.05
C PRO A 98 11.87 12.76 -11.75
N PRO A 99 10.97 12.30 -10.85
CA PRO A 99 11.38 11.55 -9.67
C PRO A 99 12.13 10.28 -10.07
N THR A 100 12.92 9.72 -9.16
CA THR A 100 13.60 8.43 -9.39
C THR A 100 12.92 7.28 -8.66
N LEU A 101 12.03 7.60 -7.70
CA LEU A 101 11.27 6.60 -6.95
C LEU A 101 9.88 7.15 -6.63
N VAL A 102 8.86 6.31 -6.86
CA VAL A 102 7.47 6.62 -6.50
C VAL A 102 6.94 5.52 -5.58
N ILE A 103 6.38 5.92 -4.45
CA ILE A 103 5.74 5.00 -3.50
C ILE A 103 4.26 5.33 -3.42
N ASN A 104 3.44 4.49 -4.06
CA ASN A 104 1.99 4.52 -4.00
C ASN A 104 1.55 3.81 -2.71
N ASN A 105 1.49 4.57 -1.61
CA ASN A 105 1.22 4.02 -0.28
C ASN A 105 -0.13 4.44 0.29
N ALA A 106 -0.69 5.59 -0.10
CA ALA A 106 -1.96 6.07 0.42
C ALA A 106 -3.04 4.98 0.41
N GLY A 107 -3.76 4.82 1.52
CA GLY A 107 -4.78 3.80 1.64
C GLY A 107 -5.51 3.84 2.97
N VAL A 108 -6.70 3.27 2.98
CA VAL A 108 -7.62 3.23 4.11
C VAL A 108 -8.07 1.80 4.43
N GLY A 109 -8.37 1.54 5.70
CA GLY A 109 -8.95 0.28 6.14
C GLY A 109 -10.46 0.26 5.94
N ILE A 110 -10.98 -0.89 5.55
CA ILE A 110 -12.42 -1.15 5.48
C ILE A 110 -12.70 -2.63 5.74
N GLY A 111 -13.70 -2.94 6.56
CA GLY A 111 -14.04 -4.32 6.88
C GLY A 111 -15.07 -4.47 7.99
N GLY A 112 -15.42 -5.73 8.28
CA GLY A 112 -16.34 -6.11 9.33
C GLY A 112 -17.76 -6.40 8.87
N LYS A 113 -18.06 -6.28 7.56
CA LYS A 113 -19.37 -6.60 7.00
C LYS A 113 -19.27 -7.70 5.93
N PRO A 114 -20.20 -8.64 5.85
CA PRO A 114 -20.26 -9.61 4.76
C PRO A 114 -20.70 -8.95 3.46
N VAL A 115 -20.40 -9.60 2.34
CA VAL A 115 -20.91 -9.16 1.02
C VAL A 115 -22.44 -9.22 1.03
N GLY A 116 -23.06 -8.14 0.57
CA GLY A 116 -24.52 -7.94 0.62
C GLY A 116 -24.91 -6.85 1.64
N ASP A 117 -24.13 -6.70 2.72
CA ASP A 117 -24.37 -5.68 3.76
C ASP A 117 -23.43 -4.46 3.63
N ILE A 118 -22.54 -4.48 2.64
CA ILE A 118 -21.63 -3.37 2.34
C ILE A 118 -22.33 -2.41 1.37
N GLY A 119 -22.49 -1.14 1.78
CA GLY A 119 -23.04 -0.10 0.90
C GLY A 119 -22.11 0.20 -0.29
N PHE A 120 -22.71 0.53 -1.45
CA PHE A 120 -21.93 0.88 -2.64
C PHE A 120 -21.04 2.11 -2.43
N ASP A 121 -21.43 3.05 -1.58
CA ASP A 121 -20.60 4.21 -1.22
C ASP A 121 -19.31 3.78 -0.53
N ASP A 122 -19.35 2.74 0.31
CA ASP A 122 -18.17 2.16 0.95
C ASP A 122 -17.24 1.48 -0.08
N TRP A 123 -17.82 0.81 -1.08
CA TRP A 123 -17.07 0.25 -2.21
C TRP A 123 -16.39 1.35 -3.02
N GLN A 124 -17.12 2.37 -3.44
CA GLN A 124 -16.59 3.47 -4.25
C GLN A 124 -15.50 4.23 -3.50
N TRP A 125 -15.75 4.58 -2.24
CA TRP A 125 -14.77 5.29 -1.41
C TRP A 125 -13.45 4.52 -1.26
N ALA A 126 -13.52 3.25 -0.85
CA ALA A 126 -12.31 2.49 -0.59
C ALA A 126 -11.56 2.08 -1.87
N LEU A 127 -12.28 1.69 -2.94
CA LEU A 127 -11.65 1.43 -4.23
C LEU A 127 -11.04 2.70 -4.83
N GLY A 128 -11.70 3.85 -4.67
CA GLY A 128 -11.19 5.15 -5.11
C GLY A 128 -9.79 5.43 -4.55
N ILE A 129 -9.58 5.17 -3.26
CA ILE A 129 -8.31 5.42 -2.60
C ILE A 129 -7.34 4.25 -2.81
N ASN A 130 -7.73 3.03 -2.42
CA ASN A 130 -6.82 1.88 -2.32
C ASN A 130 -6.41 1.28 -3.65
N LEU A 131 -7.23 1.40 -4.69
CA LEU A 131 -6.97 0.86 -6.02
C LEU A 131 -6.75 1.97 -7.05
N TRP A 132 -7.74 2.83 -7.25
CA TRP A 132 -7.62 3.91 -8.24
C TRP A 132 -6.49 4.88 -7.91
N GLY A 133 -6.24 5.18 -6.63
CA GLY A 133 -5.09 5.98 -6.24
C GLY A 133 -3.76 5.38 -6.71
N VAL A 134 -3.60 4.05 -6.62
CA VAL A 134 -2.41 3.36 -7.13
C VAL A 134 -2.39 3.34 -8.65
N VAL A 135 -3.55 3.14 -9.31
CA VAL A 135 -3.68 3.21 -10.76
C VAL A 135 -3.26 4.60 -11.27
N HIS A 136 -3.79 5.67 -10.67
CA HIS A 136 -3.42 7.05 -11.03
C HIS A 136 -1.90 7.28 -10.88
N GLY A 137 -1.32 6.84 -9.75
CA GLY A 137 0.13 6.93 -9.54
C GLY A 137 0.92 6.17 -10.61
N CYS A 138 0.53 4.95 -10.95
CA CYS A 138 1.19 4.18 -12.00
C CYS A 138 1.04 4.83 -13.38
N GLU A 139 -0.18 5.24 -13.77
CA GLU A 139 -0.46 5.87 -15.06
C GLU A 139 0.29 7.18 -15.27
N VAL A 140 0.42 7.99 -14.21
CA VAL A 140 1.09 9.30 -14.29
C VAL A 140 2.61 9.14 -14.26
N PHE A 141 3.15 8.32 -13.36
CA PHE A 141 4.60 8.27 -13.13
C PHE A 141 5.34 7.21 -13.97
N ALA A 142 4.71 6.10 -14.37
CA ALA A 142 5.43 5.08 -15.15
C ALA A 142 5.93 5.60 -16.52
N PRO A 143 5.18 6.43 -17.27
CA PRO A 143 5.70 7.03 -18.49
C PRO A 143 6.93 7.92 -18.27
N LEU A 144 6.94 8.71 -17.20
CA LEU A 144 8.05 9.61 -16.83
C LEU A 144 9.32 8.81 -16.51
N LEU A 145 9.18 7.77 -15.69
CA LEU A 145 10.30 6.90 -15.30
C LEU A 145 10.83 6.10 -16.48
N ARG A 146 9.93 5.59 -17.33
CA ARG A 146 10.31 4.87 -18.57
C ARG A 146 11.07 5.77 -19.53
N ALA A 147 10.63 7.01 -19.73
CA ALA A 147 11.32 8.00 -20.56
C ALA A 147 12.70 8.36 -19.99
N ALA A 148 12.85 8.40 -18.66
CA ALA A 148 14.13 8.62 -17.99
C ALA A 148 15.06 7.39 -18.07
N GLY A 149 14.56 6.21 -18.44
CA GLY A 149 15.33 4.97 -18.55
C GLY A 149 15.85 4.43 -17.20
N ARG A 150 15.31 4.91 -16.09
CA ARG A 150 15.73 4.52 -14.74
C ARG A 150 14.67 4.88 -13.70
N GLY A 151 14.68 4.18 -12.58
CA GLY A 151 13.84 4.51 -11.43
C GLY A 151 13.14 3.30 -10.84
N GLY A 152 12.12 3.57 -10.04
CA GLY A 152 11.33 2.54 -9.38
C GLY A 152 9.93 2.97 -8.98
N ILE A 153 9.05 1.98 -8.89
CA ILE A 153 7.70 2.12 -8.36
C ILE A 153 7.51 1.07 -7.26
N VAL A 154 7.10 1.53 -6.09
CA VAL A 154 6.68 0.66 -4.98
C VAL A 154 5.19 0.85 -4.76
N ASN A 155 4.41 -0.19 -4.95
CA ASN A 155 2.97 -0.20 -4.69
C ASN A 155 2.68 -0.90 -3.35
N VAL A 156 1.93 -0.25 -2.46
CA VAL A 156 1.57 -0.84 -1.16
C VAL A 156 0.21 -1.54 -1.26
N ALA A 157 0.29 -2.87 -1.40
CA ALA A 157 -0.84 -3.77 -1.32
C ALA A 157 -1.11 -4.19 0.15
N SER A 158 -1.37 -5.45 0.39
CA SER A 158 -1.54 -6.11 1.69
C SER A 158 -1.55 -7.62 1.50
N ALA A 159 -1.28 -8.39 2.53
CA ALA A 159 -1.59 -9.81 2.58
C ALA A 159 -3.08 -10.10 2.32
N ALA A 160 -3.97 -9.15 2.63
CA ALA A 160 -5.39 -9.23 2.31
C ALA A 160 -5.66 -9.47 0.82
N GLY A 161 -4.80 -8.95 -0.08
CA GLY A 161 -4.95 -9.15 -1.53
C GLY A 161 -4.85 -10.60 -1.98
N PHE A 162 -4.18 -11.46 -1.21
CA PHE A 162 -4.15 -12.90 -1.49
C PHE A 162 -4.83 -13.75 -0.40
N ALA A 163 -4.89 -13.31 0.85
CA ALA A 163 -5.50 -14.06 1.95
C ALA A 163 -7.03 -14.17 1.79
N ALA A 164 -7.69 -13.16 1.24
CA ALA A 164 -9.13 -13.13 1.00
C ALA A 164 -9.94 -13.44 2.28
N ALA A 165 -9.61 -12.78 3.40
CA ALA A 165 -10.27 -12.99 4.68
C ALA A 165 -11.76 -12.62 4.62
N PRO A 166 -12.66 -13.40 5.24
CA PRO A 166 -14.07 -13.07 5.36
C PRO A 166 -14.29 -11.71 6.04
N GLY A 167 -15.38 -11.02 5.69
CA GLY A 167 -15.72 -9.70 6.23
C GLY A 167 -14.88 -8.53 5.69
N MET A 168 -13.92 -8.77 4.80
CA MET A 168 -13.00 -7.76 4.25
C MET A 168 -13.07 -7.62 2.72
N ALA A 169 -14.22 -7.91 2.11
CA ALA A 169 -14.32 -8.05 0.66
C ALA A 169 -13.80 -6.84 -0.11
N VAL A 170 -14.18 -5.61 0.26
CA VAL A 170 -13.73 -4.38 -0.41
C VAL A 170 -12.22 -4.22 -0.32
N TYR A 171 -11.67 -4.42 0.88
CA TYR A 171 -10.23 -4.32 1.11
C TYR A 171 -9.47 -5.39 0.34
N ASN A 172 -9.92 -6.65 0.40
CA ASN A 172 -9.32 -7.76 -0.33
C ASN A 172 -9.28 -7.49 -1.83
N VAL A 173 -10.41 -7.07 -2.43
CA VAL A 173 -10.52 -6.75 -3.86
C VAL A 173 -9.56 -5.62 -4.23
N SER A 174 -9.55 -4.53 -3.44
CA SER A 174 -8.66 -3.40 -3.71
C SER A 174 -7.18 -3.81 -3.71
N LYS A 175 -6.76 -4.59 -2.72
CA LYS A 175 -5.36 -5.00 -2.57
C LYS A 175 -4.95 -6.11 -3.54
N ALA A 176 -5.89 -6.98 -3.94
CA ALA A 176 -5.67 -7.94 -5.03
C ALA A 176 -5.47 -7.22 -6.39
N GLY A 177 -6.27 -6.17 -6.66
CA GLY A 177 -6.12 -5.34 -7.84
C GLY A 177 -4.75 -4.66 -7.90
N VAL A 178 -4.25 -4.11 -6.78
CA VAL A 178 -2.90 -3.53 -6.69
C VAL A 178 -1.82 -4.56 -7.00
N MET A 179 -1.97 -5.79 -6.51
CA MET A 179 -1.00 -6.86 -6.81
C MET A 179 -0.96 -7.18 -8.31
N SER A 180 -2.13 -7.41 -8.92
CA SER A 180 -2.25 -7.70 -10.34
C SER A 180 -1.71 -6.57 -11.22
N LEU A 181 -2.03 -5.31 -10.90
CA LEU A 181 -1.47 -4.14 -11.57
C LEU A 181 0.07 -4.11 -11.48
N SER A 182 0.63 -4.40 -10.32
CA SER A 182 2.08 -4.40 -10.09
C SER A 182 2.79 -5.49 -10.88
N GLU A 183 2.18 -6.68 -11.00
CA GLU A 183 2.68 -7.79 -11.83
C GLU A 183 2.71 -7.39 -13.31
N THR A 184 1.60 -6.84 -13.82
CA THR A 184 1.49 -6.37 -15.19
C THR A 184 2.51 -5.28 -15.48
N LEU A 185 2.57 -4.26 -14.63
CA LEU A 185 3.50 -3.14 -14.78
C LEU A 185 4.97 -3.59 -14.74
N SER A 186 5.30 -4.57 -13.89
CA SER A 186 6.66 -5.15 -13.83
C SER A 186 7.05 -5.85 -15.15
N ALA A 187 6.10 -6.55 -15.76
CA ALA A 187 6.32 -7.20 -17.06
C ALA A 187 6.49 -6.16 -18.18
N GLU A 188 5.64 -5.13 -18.23
CA GLU A 188 5.66 -4.07 -19.24
C GLU A 188 6.91 -3.18 -19.16
N LEU A 189 7.44 -2.96 -17.94
CA LEU A 189 8.65 -2.16 -17.72
C LEU A 189 9.94 -3.00 -17.78
N SER A 190 9.85 -4.29 -18.08
CA SER A 190 11.03 -5.15 -18.23
C SER A 190 11.99 -4.60 -19.28
N GLY A 191 13.27 -4.45 -18.91
CA GLY A 191 14.30 -3.90 -19.79
C GLY A 191 14.33 -2.37 -19.88
N SER A 192 13.37 -1.64 -19.29
CA SER A 192 13.32 -0.17 -19.33
C SER A 192 14.24 0.52 -18.29
N GLY A 193 14.88 -0.23 -17.41
CA GLY A 193 15.64 0.32 -16.27
C GLY A 193 14.79 0.69 -15.05
N VAL A 194 13.45 0.54 -15.13
CA VAL A 194 12.51 0.82 -14.03
C VAL A 194 12.16 -0.47 -13.32
N ALA A 195 12.35 -0.49 -11.99
CA ALA A 195 11.96 -1.62 -11.13
C ALA A 195 10.57 -1.41 -10.54
N VAL A 196 9.80 -2.49 -10.41
CA VAL A 196 8.50 -2.49 -9.72
C VAL A 196 8.55 -3.44 -8.53
N THR A 197 8.01 -2.97 -7.39
CA THR A 197 7.90 -3.77 -6.16
C THR A 197 6.50 -3.62 -5.59
N VAL A 198 5.89 -4.72 -5.18
CA VAL A 198 4.62 -4.74 -4.44
C VAL A 198 4.84 -5.21 -3.02
N LEU A 199 4.52 -4.35 -2.07
CA LEU A 199 4.58 -4.65 -0.64
C LEU A 199 3.25 -5.26 -0.17
N CYS A 200 3.32 -6.44 0.44
CA CYS A 200 2.16 -7.18 0.95
C CYS A 200 2.33 -7.46 2.46
N PRO A 201 2.20 -6.47 3.35
CA PRO A 201 2.31 -6.67 4.78
C PRO A 201 1.04 -7.31 5.36
N THR A 202 1.15 -7.95 6.52
CA THR A 202 0.03 -8.27 7.39
C THR A 202 -0.26 -7.09 8.32
N PHE A 203 -0.45 -7.33 9.61
CA PHE A 203 -0.73 -6.27 10.58
C PHE A 203 0.53 -5.46 10.90
N VAL A 204 0.46 -4.15 10.68
CA VAL A 204 1.52 -3.17 11.00
C VAL A 204 0.90 -2.08 11.86
N GLN A 205 1.61 -1.63 12.87
CA GLN A 205 1.15 -0.55 13.74
C GLN A 205 1.04 0.77 12.94
N THR A 206 -0.18 1.09 12.52
CA THR A 206 -0.49 2.27 11.69
C THR A 206 -1.87 2.82 12.03
N ASN A 207 -2.17 4.03 11.55
CA ASN A 207 -3.48 4.66 11.68
C ASN A 207 -4.54 4.13 10.71
N VAL A 208 -4.21 3.14 9.87
CA VAL A 208 -5.12 2.60 8.82
C VAL A 208 -6.44 2.09 9.40
N VAL A 209 -6.44 1.63 10.64
CA VAL A 209 -7.64 1.20 11.37
C VAL A 209 -8.41 2.40 11.90
N ALA A 210 -7.72 3.38 12.48
CA ALA A 210 -8.33 4.58 13.08
C ALA A 210 -8.94 5.51 12.02
N ASP A 211 -8.29 5.64 10.86
CA ASP A 211 -8.75 6.46 9.74
C ASP A 211 -9.69 5.66 8.80
N GLY A 212 -10.02 4.39 9.13
CA GLY A 212 -10.80 3.47 8.31
C GLY A 212 -12.28 3.38 8.66
N ARG A 213 -13.04 2.65 7.84
CA ARG A 213 -14.44 2.26 8.08
C ARG A 213 -14.50 0.79 8.47
N ILE A 214 -14.10 0.48 9.71
CA ILE A 214 -14.00 -0.89 10.23
C ILE A 214 -14.96 -1.02 11.43
N THR A 215 -15.68 -2.14 11.53
CA THR A 215 -16.57 -2.38 12.67
C THR A 215 -15.77 -2.54 13.98
N ALA A 216 -16.41 -2.23 15.12
CA ALA A 216 -15.75 -2.25 16.43
C ALA A 216 -15.14 -3.61 16.80
N GLY A 217 -15.77 -4.72 16.40
CA GLY A 217 -15.25 -6.08 16.65
C GLY A 217 -14.02 -6.39 15.80
N SER A 218 -14.07 -6.04 14.53
CA SER A 218 -12.93 -6.21 13.62
C SER A 218 -11.75 -5.31 14.01
N THR A 219 -12.02 -4.09 14.53
CA THR A 219 -10.99 -3.21 15.08
C THR A 219 -10.27 -3.85 16.26
N ARG A 220 -11.01 -4.42 17.24
CA ARG A 220 -10.41 -5.10 18.40
C ARG A 220 -9.54 -6.28 18.03
N LEU A 221 -9.97 -7.07 17.04
CA LEU A 221 -9.18 -8.19 16.51
C LEU A 221 -7.91 -7.68 15.83
N ALA A 222 -8.03 -6.67 14.97
CA ALA A 222 -6.89 -6.06 14.29
C ALA A 222 -5.87 -5.48 15.29
N ASP A 223 -6.31 -4.73 16.31
CA ASP A 223 -5.45 -4.18 17.36
C ASP A 223 -4.70 -5.27 18.14
N THR A 224 -5.39 -6.37 18.46
CA THR A 224 -4.77 -7.51 19.15
C THR A 224 -3.68 -8.13 18.29
N LEU A 225 -3.94 -8.36 17.01
CA LEU A 225 -2.98 -8.94 16.07
C LEU A 225 -1.80 -7.99 15.82
N MET A 226 -2.04 -6.68 15.69
CA MET A 226 -0.97 -5.67 15.56
C MET A 226 -0.02 -5.67 16.77
N ARG A 227 -0.55 -5.83 17.98
CA ARG A 227 0.27 -5.91 19.21
C ARG A 227 1.11 -7.19 19.27
N LEU A 228 0.59 -8.31 18.76
CA LEU A 228 1.25 -9.61 18.79
C LEU A 228 2.31 -9.77 17.70
N THR A 229 2.14 -9.16 16.52
CA THR A 229 3.08 -9.31 15.41
C THR A 229 4.36 -8.49 15.57
N GLY A 230 4.34 -7.42 16.39
CA GLY A 230 5.53 -6.62 16.74
C GLY A 230 6.26 -5.95 15.56
N PHE A 231 5.62 -5.90 14.36
CA PHE A 231 6.24 -5.28 13.20
C PHE A 231 5.99 -3.76 13.19
N SER A 232 7.08 -2.99 13.29
CA SER A 232 7.04 -1.53 13.17
C SER A 232 6.97 -1.11 11.69
N SER A 233 6.36 0.06 11.46
CA SER A 233 6.34 0.69 10.12
C SER A 233 7.75 0.92 9.58
N ASP A 234 8.71 1.28 10.43
CA ASP A 234 10.11 1.52 10.05
C ASP A 234 10.78 0.26 9.49
N ARG A 235 10.58 -0.88 10.16
CA ARG A 235 11.12 -2.16 9.69
C ARG A 235 10.50 -2.59 8.36
N VAL A 236 9.20 -2.36 8.19
CA VAL A 236 8.50 -2.63 6.93
C VAL A 236 9.06 -1.77 5.80
N ALA A 237 9.24 -0.46 6.04
CA ALA A 237 9.80 0.47 5.07
C ALA A 237 11.23 0.08 4.68
N ALA A 238 12.13 -0.13 5.64
CA ALA A 238 13.52 -0.51 5.38
C ALA A 238 13.62 -1.84 4.60
N THR A 239 12.88 -2.88 5.04
CA THR A 239 12.86 -4.18 4.35
C THR A 239 12.35 -4.06 2.91
N THR A 240 11.35 -3.20 2.68
CA THR A 240 10.79 -2.99 1.35
C THR A 240 11.77 -2.29 0.41
N LEU A 241 12.42 -1.24 0.90
CA LEU A 241 13.42 -0.51 0.11
C LEU A 241 14.65 -1.38 -0.22
N ASP A 242 15.11 -2.20 0.72
CA ASP A 242 16.20 -3.16 0.46
C ASP A 242 15.79 -4.22 -0.57
N ALA A 243 14.55 -4.70 -0.52
CA ALA A 243 14.02 -5.63 -1.51
C ALA A 243 13.85 -4.98 -2.89
N HIS A 244 13.45 -3.70 -2.93
CA HIS A 244 13.37 -2.91 -4.16
C HIS A 244 14.75 -2.72 -4.80
N ASP A 245 15.77 -2.40 -4.00
CA ASP A 245 17.17 -2.33 -4.45
C ASP A 245 17.64 -3.66 -5.04
N ALA A 246 17.20 -4.79 -4.47
CA ALA A 246 17.48 -6.13 -4.97
C ALA A 246 16.62 -6.54 -6.19
N GLY A 247 15.76 -5.66 -6.71
CA GLY A 247 14.89 -5.91 -7.85
C GLY A 247 13.80 -6.96 -7.60
N ARG A 248 13.34 -7.11 -6.35
CA ARG A 248 12.27 -8.07 -6.00
C ARG A 248 10.91 -7.49 -6.31
N LEU A 249 10.08 -8.24 -7.02
CA LEU A 249 8.69 -7.86 -7.28
C LEU A 249 7.85 -7.95 -6.00
N TYR A 250 7.91 -9.06 -5.26
CA TYR A 250 7.11 -9.28 -4.05
C TYR A 250 7.90 -9.07 -2.77
N VAL A 251 7.29 -8.34 -1.83
CA VAL A 251 7.81 -8.18 -0.47
C VAL A 251 6.72 -8.61 0.53
N LEU A 252 6.97 -9.72 1.21
CA LEU A 252 6.15 -10.24 2.30
C LEU A 252 7.00 -10.19 3.59
N PRO A 253 6.96 -9.08 4.34
CA PRO A 253 7.90 -8.89 5.46
C PRO A 253 7.71 -9.88 6.59
N GLN A 254 6.45 -10.27 6.87
CA GLN A 254 6.10 -11.13 7.99
C GLN A 254 6.00 -12.61 7.57
N LEU A 255 6.34 -13.51 8.50
CA LEU A 255 6.31 -14.96 8.27
C LEU A 255 4.87 -15.49 8.05
N ASP A 256 3.90 -14.94 8.76
CA ASP A 256 2.48 -15.29 8.60
C ASP A 256 2.00 -14.98 7.17
N ALA A 257 2.37 -13.82 6.61
CA ALA A 257 2.11 -13.51 5.21
C ALA A 257 2.71 -14.55 4.26
N GLN A 258 3.96 -14.95 4.50
CA GLN A 258 4.65 -15.95 3.67
C GLN A 258 3.96 -17.32 3.74
N VAL A 259 3.57 -17.76 4.93
CA VAL A 259 2.85 -19.03 5.12
C VAL A 259 1.50 -19.01 4.39
N VAL A 260 0.71 -17.96 4.58
CA VAL A 260 -0.60 -17.82 3.90
C VAL A 260 -0.43 -17.75 2.38
N TRP A 261 0.59 -17.02 1.90
CA TRP A 261 0.93 -16.95 0.47
C TRP A 261 1.15 -18.32 -0.14
N HIS A 262 2.00 -19.16 0.48
CA HIS A 262 2.31 -20.49 -0.02
C HIS A 262 1.11 -21.45 0.11
N LEU A 263 0.40 -21.44 1.25
CA LEU A 263 -0.77 -22.28 1.46
C LEU A 263 -1.84 -22.02 0.39
N LYS A 264 -2.20 -20.74 0.18
CA LYS A 264 -3.24 -20.41 -0.81
C LYS A 264 -2.79 -20.70 -2.24
N ARG A 265 -1.51 -20.48 -2.57
CA ARG A 265 -1.02 -20.70 -3.93
C ARG A 265 -0.96 -22.17 -4.32
N HIS A 266 -0.67 -23.05 -3.38
CA HIS A 266 -0.58 -24.51 -3.63
C HIS A 266 -1.88 -25.27 -3.34
N PHE A 267 -2.68 -24.78 -2.39
CA PHE A 267 -3.90 -25.44 -1.92
C PHE A 267 -5.10 -24.48 -1.85
N PRO A 268 -5.50 -23.79 -2.96
CA PRO A 268 -6.48 -22.70 -2.90
C PRO A 268 -7.87 -23.14 -2.41
N ALA A 269 -8.36 -24.30 -2.83
CA ALA A 269 -9.67 -24.80 -2.42
C ALA A 269 -9.70 -25.18 -0.93
N LEU A 270 -8.67 -25.90 -0.45
CA LEU A 270 -8.55 -26.30 0.95
C LEU A 270 -8.44 -25.08 1.86
N TYR A 271 -7.62 -24.11 1.48
CA TYR A 271 -7.45 -22.85 2.19
C TYR A 271 -8.79 -22.10 2.34
N THR A 272 -9.52 -21.94 1.23
CA THR A 272 -10.81 -21.22 1.23
C THR A 272 -11.85 -21.95 2.07
N HIS A 273 -11.89 -23.30 2.01
CA HIS A 273 -12.78 -24.10 2.85
C HIS A 273 -12.46 -23.94 4.33
N ALA A 274 -11.18 -23.99 4.71
CA ALA A 274 -10.73 -23.79 6.09
C ALA A 274 -11.11 -22.41 6.63
N LEU A 275 -10.97 -21.35 5.82
CA LEU A 275 -11.45 -20.01 6.19
C LEU A 275 -12.96 -19.97 6.39
N GLY A 276 -13.73 -20.67 5.56
CA GLY A 276 -15.20 -20.77 5.72
C GLY A 276 -15.61 -21.46 7.01
N VAL A 277 -14.91 -22.52 7.40
CA VAL A 277 -15.12 -23.19 8.71
C VAL A 277 -14.77 -22.26 9.86
N LEU A 278 -13.60 -21.60 9.80
CA LEU A 278 -13.15 -20.66 10.81
C LEU A 278 -14.15 -19.50 10.99
N ASN A 279 -14.67 -18.95 9.90
CA ASN A 279 -15.66 -17.86 9.94
C ASN A 279 -16.98 -18.23 10.64
N ARG A 280 -17.34 -19.52 10.65
CA ARG A 280 -18.56 -20.02 11.35
C ARG A 280 -18.34 -20.16 12.86
N VAL A 281 -17.08 -20.36 13.27
CA VAL A 281 -16.74 -20.64 14.69
C VAL A 281 -16.34 -19.36 15.42
N LEU A 282 -15.84 -18.36 14.70
CA LEU A 282 -15.51 -17.07 15.30
C LEU A 282 -16.77 -16.30 15.66
N PRO A 283 -16.80 -15.61 16.82
CA PRO A 283 -17.92 -14.75 17.21
C PRO A 283 -18.14 -13.69 16.12
N GLN A 284 -19.35 -13.67 15.59
CA GLN A 284 -19.76 -12.58 14.69
C GLN A 284 -20.24 -11.42 15.57
N ASP A 285 -19.85 -10.18 15.21
CA ASP A 285 -20.38 -9.00 15.91
C ASP A 285 -21.88 -8.91 15.65
N ASP A 286 -22.70 -9.04 16.71
CA ASP A 286 -24.15 -8.92 16.68
C ASP A 286 -24.67 -7.51 16.28
N SER A 287 -23.77 -6.54 16.05
CA SER A 287 -24.11 -5.17 15.64
C SER A 287 -24.57 -5.05 14.16
N ALA A 288 -24.56 -6.13 13.40
CA ALA A 288 -25.01 -6.20 12.00
C ALA A 288 -26.35 -6.92 11.80
N ALA A 289 -27.11 -7.19 12.85
CA ALA A 289 -28.47 -7.69 12.73
C ALA A 289 -29.39 -6.60 12.16
N VAL A 290 -29.36 -6.42 10.85
CA VAL A 290 -30.43 -5.70 10.13
C VAL A 290 -31.69 -6.55 10.25
N ALA A 291 -32.78 -5.94 10.78
CA ALA A 291 -34.07 -6.56 10.91
C ALA A 291 -34.51 -7.21 9.56
N PRO A 292 -35.03 -8.43 9.55
CA PRO A 292 -35.51 -9.07 8.34
C PRO A 292 -36.80 -8.37 7.92
N GLY A 293 -36.75 -7.55 6.85
CA GLY A 293 -38.00 -6.93 6.37
C GLY A 293 -37.95 -5.75 5.42
N ALA A 294 -36.92 -5.55 4.63
CA ALA A 294 -37.04 -4.65 3.46
C ALA A 294 -37.16 -5.48 2.17
N ARG A 295 -38.40 -5.87 1.83
CA ARG A 295 -38.72 -6.33 0.48
C ARG A 295 -38.40 -5.22 -0.50
N ILE A 296 -37.59 -5.54 -1.49
CA ILE A 296 -37.44 -4.73 -2.70
C ILE A 296 -38.81 -4.67 -3.36
N GLU A 297 -39.51 -3.54 -3.25
CA GLU A 297 -40.65 -3.26 -4.09
C GLU A 297 -40.15 -3.19 -5.55
N LYS A 298 -40.62 -4.13 -6.35
CA LYS A 298 -40.47 -4.09 -7.80
C LYS A 298 -41.32 -2.94 -8.29
N THR A 299 -40.74 -1.75 -8.46
CA THR A 299 -41.33 -0.73 -9.31
C THR A 299 -41.23 -1.20 -10.75
N GLY A 300 -42.37 -1.70 -11.28
CA GLY A 300 -42.53 -1.92 -12.70
C GLY A 300 -42.54 -0.59 -13.43
N VAL A 301 -41.79 -0.50 -14.49
CA VAL A 301 -42.15 -0.04 -15.85
C VAL A 301 -41.00 -0.43 -16.76
#